data_95a7e5a83d6f3fb8479d07e914d49991
#
_entry.id   95a7e5a83d6f3fb8479d07e914d49991
#
_cell.length_a   1.000
_cell.length_b   1.000
_cell.length_c   1.000
_cell.angle_alpha   90.00
_cell.angle_beta   90.00
_cell.angle_gamma   90.00
#
_symmetry.space_group_name_H-M   'P 1'
#
loop_
_entity.id
_entity.type
_entity.pdbx_description
1 polymer ?
#
loop_
_entity_poly.entity_id
_entity_poly.type
_entity_poly.pdbx_seq_one_letter_code
_entity_poly.pdbx_strand_id
1 'polypeptide(L)'
;MSKRVTTLFGVYDADATLWGEMSYWVGARLGVRHCSLCDITHSLFKQKAIWQEQRDKLMKDHGVDFQAFHRNDQPEKVRLVINEQYPAVVAQDETGQLSIFMNDQEISQCDKSPEKFVNQIINRLPQGNKN
;
A
#
# COMPACT_ATOMS: atom_id res chain seq x y z
N MET A 1 -9.44 -1.95 -23.84
CA MET A 1 -10.05 -1.13 -22.78
C MET A 1 -9.51 -1.52 -21.42
N SER A 2 -9.24 -0.53 -20.61
CA SER A 2 -8.74 -0.78 -19.25
C SER A 2 -9.85 -1.36 -18.38
N LYS A 3 -9.53 -2.41 -17.65
CA LYS A 3 -10.47 -3.00 -16.73
C LYS A 3 -10.42 -2.27 -15.39
N ARG A 4 -11.58 -2.14 -14.77
CA ARG A 4 -11.69 -1.42 -13.51
C ARG A 4 -10.88 -2.13 -12.42
N VAL A 5 -10.15 -1.36 -11.63
CA VAL A 5 -9.45 -1.88 -10.45
C VAL A 5 -10.45 -1.97 -9.31
N THR A 6 -10.53 -3.12 -8.66
CA THR A 6 -11.43 -3.33 -7.53
C THR A 6 -10.69 -3.30 -6.20
N THR A 7 -9.44 -3.76 -6.17
CA THR A 7 -8.68 -3.89 -4.94
C THR A 7 -7.23 -3.53 -5.18
N LEU A 8 -6.63 -2.85 -4.21
CA LEU A 8 -5.20 -2.61 -4.16
C LEU A 8 -4.64 -3.29 -2.92
N PHE A 9 -3.57 -4.06 -3.11
CA PHE A 9 -2.88 -4.73 -2.02
C PHE A 9 -1.55 -4.02 -1.78
N GLY A 10 -1.45 -3.29 -0.68
CA GLY A 10 -0.20 -2.66 -0.30
C GLY A 10 0.56 -3.59 0.63
N VAL A 11 1.78 -3.95 0.28
CA VAL A 11 2.58 -4.86 1.10
C VAL A 11 3.81 -4.13 1.61
N TYR A 12 3.93 -4.06 2.93
CA TYR A 12 5.05 -3.39 3.60
C TYR A 12 6.33 -4.19 3.47
N ASP A 13 7.46 -3.48 3.53
CA ASP A 13 8.78 -4.11 3.59
C ASP A 13 9.11 -4.46 5.05
N ALA A 14 8.22 -5.22 5.67
CA ALA A 14 8.36 -5.63 7.07
C ALA A 14 7.48 -6.84 7.33
N ASP A 15 7.86 -7.64 8.31
CA ASP A 15 7.04 -8.73 8.79
C ASP A 15 6.08 -8.23 9.88
N ALA A 16 4.92 -8.86 10.01
CA ALA A 16 3.93 -8.49 11.02
C ALA A 16 4.50 -8.56 12.43
N THR A 17 5.31 -9.59 12.70
CA THR A 17 5.96 -9.75 14.01
C THR A 17 6.92 -8.63 14.31
N LEU A 18 7.61 -8.12 13.29
CA LEU A 18 8.53 -7.00 13.46
C LEU A 18 7.78 -5.75 13.88
N TRP A 19 6.60 -5.51 13.32
CA TRP A 19 5.75 -4.40 13.74
C TRP A 19 5.37 -4.49 15.22
N GLY A 20 5.00 -5.70 15.66
CA GLY A 20 4.66 -5.92 17.05
C GLY A 20 5.84 -5.64 17.99
N GLU A 21 7.02 -6.06 17.62
CA GLU A 21 8.22 -5.83 18.41
C GLU A 21 8.58 -4.35 18.45
N MET A 22 8.40 -3.65 17.36
CA MET A 22 8.73 -2.22 17.28
C MET A 22 7.92 -1.39 18.27
N SER A 23 6.74 -1.86 18.66
CA SER A 23 5.92 -1.13 19.61
C SER A 23 6.55 -1.05 21.02
N TYR A 24 7.48 -1.96 21.33
CA TYR A 24 8.20 -1.96 22.59
C TYR A 24 9.50 -1.16 22.55
N TRP A 25 9.98 -0.84 21.39
CA TRP A 25 11.34 -0.35 21.22
C TRP A 25 11.32 0.97 20.51
N VAL A 26 11.27 2.05 21.27
CA VAL A 26 11.33 3.37 20.67
C VAL A 26 12.59 3.53 19.81
N GLY A 27 13.67 2.90 20.23
CA GLY A 27 14.91 2.91 19.47
C GLY A 27 15.03 1.79 18.45
N ALA A 28 14.04 0.92 18.36
CA ALA A 28 14.16 -0.30 17.56
C ALA A 28 14.21 -0.06 16.06
N ARG A 29 13.84 1.13 15.61
CA ARG A 29 14.04 1.46 14.19
C ARG A 29 15.50 1.39 13.78
N LEU A 30 16.40 1.21 14.71
CA LEU A 30 17.81 1.02 14.40
C LEU A 30 18.07 -0.26 13.61
N GLY A 31 17.23 -1.26 13.77
CA GLY A 31 17.39 -2.51 13.03
C GLY A 31 16.39 -2.67 11.89
N VAL A 32 15.57 -1.67 11.63
CA VAL A 32 14.49 -1.77 10.66
C VAL A 32 14.86 -1.05 9.37
N ARG A 33 14.67 -1.73 8.25
CA ARG A 33 14.90 -1.11 6.95
C ARG A 33 13.87 -0.02 6.70
N HIS A 34 14.30 1.00 5.97
CA HIS A 34 13.38 2.05 5.54
C HIS A 34 12.28 1.46 4.67
N CYS A 35 11.04 1.86 4.93
CA CYS A 35 9.90 1.40 4.17
C CYS A 35 9.03 2.59 3.78
N SER A 36 9.05 2.92 2.49
CA SER A 36 8.32 4.09 2.01
C SER A 36 6.81 3.98 2.21
N LEU A 37 6.25 2.79 2.02
CA LEU A 37 4.82 2.59 2.24
C LEU A 37 4.47 2.70 3.72
N CYS A 38 5.32 2.19 4.59
CA CYS A 38 5.10 2.31 6.03
C CYS A 38 5.08 3.78 6.47
N ASP A 39 5.98 4.58 5.90
CA ASP A 39 6.06 6.00 6.21
C ASP A 39 4.80 6.76 5.78
N ILE A 40 4.15 6.31 4.74
CA ILE A 40 2.91 6.92 4.25
C ILE A 40 1.74 6.58 5.18
N THR A 41 1.62 5.31 5.55
CA THR A 41 0.43 4.84 6.26
C THR A 41 0.53 4.96 7.77
N HIS A 42 1.76 4.98 8.31
CA HIS A 42 1.98 4.99 9.75
C HIS A 42 2.90 6.12 10.19
N SER A 43 2.63 6.61 11.40
CA SER A 43 3.50 7.53 12.11
C SER A 43 3.99 6.81 13.34
N LEU A 44 5.25 6.39 13.32
CA LEU A 44 5.82 5.52 14.34
C LEU A 44 5.02 4.23 14.42
N PHE A 45 4.31 3.97 15.49
CA PHE A 45 3.61 2.71 15.67
C PHE A 45 2.11 2.81 15.45
N LYS A 46 1.66 3.95 14.94
CA LYS A 46 0.25 4.22 14.75
C LYS A 46 -0.07 4.48 13.30
N GLN A 47 -1.21 4.01 12.85
CA GLN A 47 -1.73 4.36 11.54
C GLN A 47 -2.16 5.84 11.56
N LYS A 48 -1.78 6.58 10.54
CA LYS A 48 -2.14 8.00 10.45
C LYS A 48 -3.64 8.16 10.22
N ALA A 49 -4.25 9.08 10.94
CA ALA A 49 -5.68 9.37 10.76
C ALA A 49 -5.95 9.85 9.32
N ILE A 50 -5.05 10.66 8.77
CA ILE A 50 -5.18 11.14 7.39
C ILE A 50 -5.15 9.97 6.41
N TRP A 51 -4.32 8.95 6.67
CA TRP A 51 -4.27 7.77 5.81
C TRP A 51 -5.61 7.06 5.78
N GLN A 52 -6.23 6.85 6.94
CA GLN A 52 -7.54 6.18 7.00
C GLN A 52 -8.59 6.98 6.25
N GLU A 53 -8.59 8.28 6.41
CA GLU A 53 -9.52 9.17 5.72
C GLU A 53 -9.36 9.08 4.21
N GLN A 54 -8.11 9.12 3.73
CA GLN A 54 -7.82 9.03 2.30
C GLN A 54 -8.18 7.66 1.74
N ARG A 55 -7.94 6.59 2.50
CA ARG A 55 -8.31 5.25 2.09
C ARG A 55 -9.82 5.10 1.96
N ASP A 56 -10.56 5.62 2.92
CA ASP A 56 -12.02 5.57 2.90
C ASP A 56 -12.58 6.35 1.70
N LYS A 57 -11.98 7.48 1.41
CA LYS A 57 -12.36 8.29 0.26
C LYS A 57 -12.11 7.55 -1.06
N LEU A 58 -11.01 6.82 -1.13
CA LEU A 58 -10.69 6.04 -2.32
C LEU A 58 -11.78 5.00 -2.59
N MET A 59 -12.26 4.34 -1.55
CA MET A 59 -13.35 3.38 -1.68
C MET A 59 -14.67 4.06 -2.06
N LYS A 60 -14.98 5.15 -1.39
CA LYS A 60 -16.24 5.85 -1.59
C LYS A 60 -16.34 6.47 -3.00
N ASP A 61 -15.27 7.14 -3.44
CA ASP A 61 -15.29 7.92 -4.66
C ASP A 61 -14.93 7.12 -5.91
N HIS A 62 -14.13 6.07 -5.76
CA HIS A 62 -13.58 5.31 -6.89
C HIS A 62 -13.85 3.81 -6.83
N GLY A 63 -14.45 3.34 -5.77
CA GLY A 63 -14.78 1.92 -5.61
C GLY A 63 -13.57 1.02 -5.46
N VAL A 64 -12.47 1.54 -4.92
CA VAL A 64 -11.23 0.80 -4.73
C VAL A 64 -11.03 0.48 -3.26
N ASP A 65 -10.93 -0.81 -2.94
CA ASP A 65 -10.65 -1.29 -1.59
C ASP A 65 -9.14 -1.44 -1.42
N PHE A 66 -8.53 -0.64 -0.56
CA PHE A 66 -7.10 -0.73 -0.28
C PHE A 66 -6.87 -1.60 0.94
N GLN A 67 -6.18 -2.72 0.76
CA GLN A 67 -5.85 -3.66 1.83
C GLN A 67 -4.34 -3.65 2.07
N ALA A 68 -3.95 -3.56 3.32
CA ALA A 68 -2.53 -3.50 3.70
C ALA A 68 -2.10 -4.83 4.32
N PHE A 69 -0.95 -5.31 3.91
CA PHE A 69 -0.37 -6.56 4.39
C PHE A 69 1.11 -6.39 4.69
N HIS A 70 1.65 -7.32 5.47
CA HIS A 70 3.08 -7.44 5.70
C HIS A 70 3.62 -8.58 4.84
N ARG A 71 4.95 -8.69 4.74
CA ARG A 71 5.56 -9.73 3.88
C ARG A 71 5.10 -11.13 4.23
N ASN A 72 4.91 -11.41 5.52
CA ASN A 72 4.59 -12.76 5.97
C ASN A 72 3.10 -13.04 6.12
N ASP A 73 2.23 -12.05 5.91
CA ASP A 73 0.78 -12.27 6.01
C ASP A 73 0.02 -11.95 4.72
N GLN A 74 0.73 -11.66 3.65
CA GLN A 74 0.12 -11.34 2.37
C GLN A 74 -0.45 -12.57 1.67
N PRO A 75 -1.47 -12.41 0.83
CA PRO A 75 -1.95 -13.53 0.02
C PRO A 75 -0.86 -14.07 -0.90
N GLU A 76 -0.84 -15.38 -1.09
CA GLU A 76 0.18 -16.04 -1.93
C GLU A 76 0.23 -15.47 -3.33
N LYS A 77 -0.94 -15.23 -3.93
CA LYS A 77 -1.02 -14.68 -5.29
C LYS A 77 -0.37 -13.31 -5.39
N VAL A 78 -0.46 -12.51 -4.33
CA VAL A 78 0.15 -11.18 -4.28
C VAL A 78 1.66 -11.31 -4.13
N ARG A 79 2.10 -12.21 -3.27
CA ARG A 79 3.52 -12.48 -3.04
C ARG A 79 4.24 -12.84 -4.34
N LEU A 80 3.60 -13.67 -5.15
CA LEU A 80 4.19 -14.10 -6.41
C LEU A 80 4.38 -12.96 -7.40
N VAL A 81 3.42 -12.04 -7.44
CA VAL A 81 3.51 -10.90 -8.35
C VAL A 81 4.60 -9.93 -7.92
N ILE A 82 4.75 -9.70 -6.61
CA ILE A 82 5.73 -8.76 -6.08
C ILE A 82 7.16 -9.27 -6.26
N ASN A 83 7.36 -10.57 -6.10
CA ASN A 83 8.66 -11.21 -6.33
C ASN A 83 9.79 -10.53 -5.54
N GLU A 84 9.60 -10.41 -4.23
CA GLU A 84 10.61 -9.89 -3.28
C GLU A 84 10.91 -8.39 -3.41
N GLN A 85 10.22 -7.66 -4.26
CA GLN A 85 10.48 -6.24 -4.45
C GLN A 85 9.52 -5.39 -3.60
N TYR A 86 9.80 -5.30 -2.33
CA TYR A 86 8.98 -4.58 -1.35
C TYR A 86 9.56 -3.21 -1.03
N PRO A 87 8.72 -2.26 -0.59
CA PRO A 87 7.27 -2.33 -0.58
C PRO A 87 6.69 -2.21 -2.00
N ALA A 88 5.48 -2.65 -2.16
CA ALA A 88 4.81 -2.58 -3.47
C ALA A 88 3.31 -2.49 -3.29
N VAL A 89 2.64 -1.97 -4.31
CA VAL A 89 1.18 -2.00 -4.40
C VAL A 89 0.81 -2.82 -5.61
N VAL A 90 -0.04 -3.82 -5.41
CA VAL A 90 -0.53 -4.71 -6.45
C VAL A 90 -1.99 -4.41 -6.70
N ALA A 91 -2.38 -4.28 -7.97
CA ALA A 91 -3.77 -4.04 -8.35
C ALA A 91 -4.42 -5.35 -8.78
N GLN A 92 -5.66 -5.52 -8.35
CA GLN A 92 -6.53 -6.59 -8.84
C GLN A 92 -7.67 -5.93 -9.61
N ASP A 93 -7.88 -6.35 -10.85
CA ASP A 93 -8.96 -5.80 -11.66
C ASP A 93 -10.26 -6.60 -11.49
N GLU A 94 -11.31 -6.19 -12.17
CA GLU A 94 -12.62 -6.79 -12.05
C GLU A 94 -12.67 -8.24 -12.54
N THR A 95 -11.64 -8.71 -13.26
CA THR A 95 -11.53 -10.11 -13.68
C THR A 95 -10.69 -10.94 -12.71
N GLY A 96 -10.10 -10.31 -11.70
CA GLY A 96 -9.24 -10.99 -10.73
C GLY A 96 -7.77 -11.02 -11.14
N GLN A 97 -7.40 -10.39 -12.24
CA GLN A 97 -6.01 -10.38 -12.69
C GLN A 97 -5.20 -9.39 -11.85
N LEU A 98 -4.00 -9.80 -11.48
CA LEU A 98 -3.09 -9.00 -10.66
C LEU A 98 -1.95 -8.41 -11.48
N SER A 99 -1.52 -7.21 -11.12
CA SER A 99 -0.37 -6.57 -11.72
C SER A 99 0.23 -5.58 -10.74
N ILE A 100 1.52 -5.27 -10.92
CA ILE A 100 2.17 -4.24 -10.09
C ILE A 100 1.57 -2.88 -10.43
N PHE A 101 1.07 -2.20 -9.42
CA PHE A 101 0.45 -0.89 -9.58
C PHE A 101 1.44 0.24 -9.28
N MET A 102 2.16 0.11 -8.15
CA MET A 102 3.24 1.05 -7.79
C MET A 102 4.38 0.27 -7.16
N ASN A 103 5.61 0.58 -7.58
CA ASN A 103 6.80 0.00 -6.98
C ASN A 103 7.35 0.91 -5.87
N ASP A 104 8.44 0.48 -5.21
CA ASP A 104 9.04 1.23 -4.11
C ASP A 104 9.44 2.65 -4.52
N GLN A 105 10.05 2.80 -5.69
CA GLN A 105 10.50 4.10 -6.16
C GLN A 105 9.31 5.06 -6.34
N GLU A 106 8.24 4.56 -6.92
CA GLU A 106 7.03 5.36 -7.14
C GLU A 106 6.37 5.74 -5.82
N ILE A 107 6.34 4.82 -4.87
CA ILE A 107 5.80 5.09 -3.54
C ILE A 107 6.64 6.14 -2.82
N SER A 108 7.97 6.04 -2.94
CA SER A 108 8.90 7.00 -2.30
C SER A 108 8.70 8.42 -2.79
N GLN A 109 8.27 8.58 -4.04
CA GLN A 109 8.03 9.90 -4.61
C GLN A 109 6.84 10.62 -4.00
N CYS A 110 6.06 9.94 -3.18
CA CYS A 110 4.90 10.53 -2.51
C CYS A 110 5.28 11.30 -1.23
N ASP A 111 6.55 11.40 -0.89
CA ASP A 111 7.05 12.22 0.22
C ASP A 111 6.38 11.92 1.56
N LYS A 112 6.10 10.65 1.83
CA LYS A 112 5.46 10.20 3.08
C LYS A 112 4.08 10.78 3.31
N SER A 113 3.44 11.29 2.25
CA SER A 113 2.14 11.95 2.34
C SER A 113 1.02 11.02 1.87
N PRO A 114 0.08 10.67 2.76
CA PRO A 114 -1.09 9.90 2.34
C PRO A 114 -1.89 10.56 1.22
N GLU A 115 -1.99 11.88 1.25
CA GLU A 115 -2.71 12.63 0.23
C GLU A 115 -2.05 12.52 -1.14
N LYS A 116 -0.73 12.69 -1.19
CA LYS A 116 0.01 12.55 -2.44
C LYS A 116 -0.06 11.12 -2.95
N PHE A 117 0.02 10.15 -2.04
CA PHE A 117 -0.04 8.74 -2.39
C PHE A 117 -1.40 8.41 -3.04
N VAL A 118 -2.49 8.82 -2.43
CA VAL A 118 -3.83 8.56 -2.97
C VAL A 118 -4.05 9.32 -4.28
N ASN A 119 -3.53 10.54 -4.40
CA ASN A 119 -3.61 11.28 -5.66
C ASN A 119 -2.88 10.53 -6.78
N GLN A 120 -1.72 9.95 -6.50
CA GLN A 120 -1.01 9.14 -7.49
C GLN A 120 -1.80 7.89 -7.87
N ILE A 121 -2.43 7.26 -6.89
CA ILE A 121 -3.30 6.11 -7.15
C ILE A 121 -4.42 6.52 -8.11
N ILE A 122 -5.11 7.61 -7.81
CA ILE A 122 -6.23 8.07 -8.63
C ILE A 122 -5.77 8.36 -10.06
N ASN A 123 -4.62 9.02 -10.20
CA ASN A 123 -4.09 9.34 -11.52
C ASN A 123 -3.74 8.11 -12.35
N ARG A 124 -3.42 6.99 -11.70
CA ARG A 124 -3.04 5.76 -12.36
C ARG A 124 -4.21 4.81 -12.58
N LEU A 125 -5.38 5.11 -12.01
CA LEU A 125 -6.54 4.26 -12.17
C LEU A 125 -7.04 4.27 -13.62
N PRO A 126 -7.54 3.13 -14.13
CA PRO A 126 -8.12 3.09 -15.46
C PRO A 126 -9.40 3.91 -15.54
N GLN A 127 -9.83 4.19 -16.75
CA GLN A 127 -10.99 5.02 -17.00
C GLN A 127 -12.25 4.52 -16.30
N GLY A 128 -12.41 3.20 -16.17
CA GLY A 128 -13.56 2.60 -15.51
C GLY A 128 -13.73 3.00 -14.04
N ASN A 129 -12.67 3.50 -13.38
CA ASN A 129 -12.71 3.95 -12.00
C ASN A 129 -12.91 5.47 -11.86
N LYS A 130 -12.97 6.20 -12.94
CA LYS A 130 -12.92 7.67 -12.91
C LYS A 130 -14.26 8.36 -13.25
N ASN A 131 -15.31 7.63 -13.22
CA ASN A 131 -16.63 8.21 -13.53
C ASN A 131 -17.20 9.00 -12.37
#